data_ee3303497a9fc9a67fef180761773799
#
_entry.id   ee3303497a9fc9a67fef180761773799
#
_cell.length_a   1.000
_cell.length_b   1.000
_cell.length_c   1.000
_cell.angle_alpha   90.00
_cell.angle_beta   90.00
_cell.angle_gamma   90.00
#
_symmetry.space_group_name_H-M   'P 1'
#
loop_
_entity.id
_entity.type
_entity.pdbx_description
1 polymer ?
#
loop_
_entity_poly.entity_id
_entity_poly.type
_entity_poly.pdbx_seq_one_letter_code
_entity_poly.pdbx_strand_id
1 'polypeptide(L)'
;MTPPLLPPTPDLSLSYTFQGFQPVAWFYATFGALPRREIYQLASTEARQAVLTTLAETHDLDRATVVQSVYVEEVGKAPELQYQALTLAPHVLLWFYDRGIYGDQAAQLYYSPQTDPALLAQLRALLTAHLETGKVERKRIQVLRLSTGDLEFSPLPITIPELNLATHYNDDLLPAHATILERLQKPNDKGIIILYGPPGNGKTSYIRHLCGLTDKPKLFIPPNLAARIADPEFINQLHDNTNSILLIEDAEELLTKRDGPGGNAVSNLLNLSDGLLSDGFHIQIICTFNTELSRIDKALLRKGRLIAAYHFGPLAADKAQALATTLGQTEPVTEATSLAELYNREPNTFTELEASGKRIGFSR
;
A
#
# COMPACT_ATOMS: atom_id res chain seq x y z
N MET A 1 -10.21 -26.32 -41.80
CA MET A 1 -11.15 -26.41 -40.69
C MET A 1 -11.75 -25.03 -40.48
N THR A 2 -13.05 -24.90 -40.64
CA THR A 2 -13.73 -23.63 -40.35
C THR A 2 -13.65 -23.39 -38.84
N PRO A 3 -13.12 -22.26 -38.37
CA PRO A 3 -13.08 -21.99 -36.92
C PRO A 3 -14.52 -21.95 -36.34
N PRO A 4 -14.72 -22.41 -35.12
CA PRO A 4 -16.04 -22.41 -34.49
C PRO A 4 -16.62 -20.99 -34.48
N LEU A 5 -17.87 -20.87 -34.93
CA LEU A 5 -18.64 -19.64 -34.87
C LEU A 5 -18.70 -19.21 -33.38
N LEU A 6 -18.23 -18.00 -33.11
CA LEU A 6 -18.51 -17.37 -31.82
C LEU A 6 -20.03 -17.32 -31.64
N PRO A 7 -20.56 -17.58 -30.44
CA PRO A 7 -21.98 -17.47 -30.18
C PRO A 7 -22.46 -16.05 -30.50
N PRO A 8 -23.73 -15.88 -30.87
CA PRO A 8 -24.29 -14.55 -31.12
C PRO A 8 -24.04 -13.65 -29.90
N THR A 9 -23.67 -12.39 -30.17
CA THR A 9 -23.40 -11.40 -29.11
C THR A 9 -24.59 -11.37 -28.14
N PRO A 10 -24.42 -11.73 -26.87
CA PRO A 10 -25.52 -11.68 -25.92
C PRO A 10 -26.00 -10.23 -25.74
N ASP A 11 -27.20 -10.07 -25.25
CA ASP A 11 -27.71 -8.76 -24.86
C ASP A 11 -26.78 -8.17 -23.80
N LEU A 12 -25.96 -7.21 -24.23
CA LEU A 12 -24.90 -6.61 -23.41
C LEU A 12 -25.42 -5.73 -22.28
N SER A 13 -26.75 -5.49 -22.21
CA SER A 13 -27.35 -4.64 -21.17
C SER A 13 -27.10 -5.14 -19.75
N LEU A 14 -26.96 -6.46 -19.55
CA LEU A 14 -26.63 -7.08 -18.27
C LEU A 14 -25.12 -7.13 -18.00
N SER A 15 -24.29 -6.95 -19.05
CA SER A 15 -22.84 -7.07 -18.96
C SER A 15 -22.14 -5.74 -18.66
N TYR A 16 -22.90 -4.63 -18.68
CA TYR A 16 -22.41 -3.30 -18.35
C TYR A 16 -23.26 -2.66 -17.29
N THR A 17 -22.64 -2.24 -16.21
CA THR A 17 -23.25 -1.42 -15.16
C THR A 17 -22.57 -0.06 -15.11
N PHE A 18 -23.03 0.83 -14.23
CA PHE A 18 -22.33 2.09 -13.91
C PHE A 18 -20.86 1.88 -13.51
N GLN A 19 -20.48 0.66 -13.10
CA GLN A 19 -19.11 0.27 -12.73
C GLN A 19 -18.31 -0.35 -13.90
N GLY A 20 -18.84 -0.37 -15.12
CA GLY A 20 -18.17 -0.89 -16.30
C GLY A 20 -18.52 -2.35 -16.64
N PHE A 21 -17.60 -3.03 -17.30
CA PHE A 21 -17.77 -4.41 -17.78
C PHE A 21 -17.87 -5.42 -16.63
N GLN A 22 -18.86 -6.32 -16.72
CA GLN A 22 -19.16 -7.36 -15.71
C GLN A 22 -18.82 -8.76 -16.27
N PRO A 23 -17.59 -9.28 -16.03
CA PRO A 23 -17.10 -10.50 -16.66
C PRO A 23 -17.95 -11.75 -16.36
N VAL A 24 -18.44 -11.89 -15.13
CA VAL A 24 -19.27 -13.03 -14.70
C VAL A 24 -20.61 -13.04 -15.41
N ALA A 25 -21.26 -11.89 -15.48
CA ALA A 25 -22.56 -11.74 -16.16
C ALA A 25 -22.39 -12.01 -17.67
N TRP A 26 -21.36 -11.44 -18.28
CA TRP A 26 -21.05 -11.69 -19.69
C TRP A 26 -20.77 -13.17 -19.96
N PHE A 27 -19.96 -13.80 -19.13
CA PHE A 27 -19.62 -15.23 -19.28
C PHE A 27 -20.85 -16.13 -19.20
N TYR A 28 -21.71 -15.87 -18.23
CA TYR A 28 -22.96 -16.61 -18.07
C TYR A 28 -23.92 -16.39 -19.26
N ALA A 29 -24.08 -15.17 -19.70
CA ALA A 29 -24.93 -14.84 -20.85
C ALA A 29 -24.42 -15.47 -22.15
N THR A 30 -23.09 -15.60 -22.31
CA THR A 30 -22.46 -16.14 -23.51
C THR A 30 -22.45 -17.66 -23.53
N PHE A 31 -22.13 -18.30 -22.41
CA PHE A 31 -21.85 -19.75 -22.35
C PHE A 31 -22.88 -20.53 -21.54
N GLY A 32 -23.85 -19.91 -20.89
CA GLY A 32 -24.86 -20.57 -20.07
C GLY A 32 -24.31 -21.26 -18.83
N ALA A 33 -23.08 -20.94 -18.41
CA ALA A 33 -22.39 -21.57 -17.29
C ALA A 33 -21.79 -20.52 -16.38
N LEU A 34 -21.83 -20.74 -15.05
CA LEU A 34 -21.13 -19.91 -14.09
C LEU A 34 -19.63 -20.21 -14.18
N PRO A 35 -18.77 -19.18 -14.30
CA PRO A 35 -17.33 -19.40 -14.40
C PRO A 35 -16.70 -19.66 -13.03
N ARG A 36 -15.61 -20.43 -13.04
CA ARG A 36 -14.56 -20.35 -12.04
C ARG A 36 -13.65 -19.18 -12.39
N ARG A 37 -13.01 -18.57 -11.39
CA ARG A 37 -12.15 -17.41 -11.55
C ARG A 37 -10.80 -17.64 -10.88
N GLU A 38 -9.74 -17.31 -11.58
CA GLU A 38 -8.38 -17.19 -11.04
C GLU A 38 -7.86 -15.78 -11.27
N ILE A 39 -7.10 -15.23 -10.30
CA ILE A 39 -6.57 -13.87 -10.35
C ILE A 39 -5.04 -13.96 -10.36
N TYR A 40 -4.43 -13.24 -11.29
CA TYR A 40 -2.99 -13.17 -11.50
C TYR A 40 -2.54 -11.72 -11.39
N GLN A 41 -1.64 -11.42 -10.45
CA GLN A 41 -1.01 -10.12 -10.34
C GLN A 41 0.20 -10.10 -11.26
N LEU A 42 0.15 -9.35 -12.35
CA LEU A 42 1.25 -9.23 -13.30
C LEU A 42 2.28 -8.23 -12.80
N ALA A 43 3.55 -8.48 -13.13
CA ALA A 43 4.67 -7.70 -12.61
C ALA A 43 4.67 -6.24 -13.07
N SER A 44 4.15 -5.95 -14.26
CA SER A 44 4.14 -4.61 -14.85
C SER A 44 3.27 -4.53 -16.10
N THR A 45 3.15 -3.34 -16.68
CA THR A 45 2.54 -3.13 -18.01
C THR A 45 3.29 -3.90 -19.11
N GLU A 46 4.62 -3.98 -19.02
CA GLU A 46 5.44 -4.76 -19.96
C GLU A 46 5.18 -6.26 -19.84
N ALA A 47 4.96 -6.77 -18.63
CA ALA A 47 4.56 -8.16 -18.40
C ALA A 47 3.20 -8.46 -19.05
N ARG A 48 2.22 -7.56 -18.91
CA ARG A 48 0.94 -7.67 -19.62
C ARG A 48 1.15 -7.68 -21.13
N GLN A 49 1.96 -6.77 -21.65
CA GLN A 49 2.24 -6.69 -23.08
C GLN A 49 2.95 -7.96 -23.59
N ALA A 50 3.84 -8.54 -22.82
CA ALA A 50 4.50 -9.82 -23.17
C ALA A 50 3.49 -10.97 -23.24
N VAL A 51 2.54 -11.05 -22.29
CA VAL A 51 1.43 -12.02 -22.34
C VAL A 51 0.60 -11.82 -23.60
N LEU A 52 0.19 -10.59 -23.93
CA LEU A 52 -0.60 -10.29 -25.12
C LEU A 52 0.17 -10.64 -26.41
N THR A 53 1.47 -10.35 -26.48
CA THR A 53 2.34 -10.70 -27.63
C THR A 53 2.39 -12.19 -27.84
N THR A 54 2.59 -12.99 -26.77
CA THR A 54 2.58 -14.47 -26.86
C THR A 54 1.22 -15.02 -27.30
N LEU A 55 0.13 -14.44 -26.81
CA LEU A 55 -1.22 -14.84 -27.23
C LEU A 55 -1.48 -14.51 -28.70
N ALA A 56 -0.94 -13.41 -29.22
CA ALA A 56 -1.08 -13.00 -30.61
C ALA A 56 -0.39 -13.96 -31.60
N GLU A 57 0.59 -14.75 -31.17
CA GLU A 57 1.24 -15.75 -32.01
C GLU A 57 0.30 -16.88 -32.43
N THR A 58 -0.73 -17.14 -31.62
CA THR A 58 -1.66 -18.28 -31.83
C THR A 58 -3.13 -17.88 -31.94
N HIS A 59 -3.47 -16.64 -31.59
CA HIS A 59 -4.84 -16.14 -31.61
C HIS A 59 -4.91 -14.78 -32.32
N ASP A 60 -5.97 -14.56 -33.06
CA ASP A 60 -6.33 -13.24 -33.57
C ASP A 60 -6.96 -12.42 -32.42
N LEU A 61 -6.17 -11.54 -31.81
CA LEU A 61 -6.60 -10.78 -30.64
C LEU A 61 -7.69 -9.74 -30.97
N ASP A 62 -7.70 -9.18 -32.18
CA ASP A 62 -8.75 -8.25 -32.59
C ASP A 62 -10.09 -8.94 -32.62
N ARG A 63 -10.12 -10.15 -33.15
CA ARG A 63 -11.33 -10.99 -33.19
C ARG A 63 -11.70 -11.55 -31.82
N ALA A 64 -10.71 -11.85 -30.97
CA ALA A 64 -10.92 -12.35 -29.63
C ALA A 64 -11.39 -11.27 -28.64
N THR A 65 -11.19 -9.98 -28.94
CA THR A 65 -11.53 -8.89 -28.06
C THR A 65 -13.05 -8.75 -27.90
N VAL A 66 -13.53 -8.95 -26.68
CA VAL A 66 -14.92 -8.75 -26.28
C VAL A 66 -15.19 -7.27 -25.97
N VAL A 67 -14.27 -6.68 -25.20
CA VAL A 67 -14.33 -5.27 -24.80
C VAL A 67 -12.93 -4.74 -24.57
N GLN A 68 -12.72 -3.48 -24.90
CA GLN A 68 -11.48 -2.77 -24.64
C GLN A 68 -11.81 -1.32 -24.25
N SER A 69 -11.11 -0.80 -23.26
CA SER A 69 -11.14 0.62 -22.88
C SER A 69 -9.72 1.16 -22.80
N VAL A 70 -9.56 2.36 -23.34
CA VAL A 70 -8.31 3.11 -23.29
C VAL A 70 -8.58 4.46 -22.66
N TYR A 71 -7.58 5.03 -22.02
CA TYR A 71 -7.61 6.41 -21.55
C TYR A 71 -6.44 7.20 -22.11
N VAL A 72 -6.58 8.51 -22.15
CA VAL A 72 -5.55 9.44 -22.61
C VAL A 72 -5.21 10.35 -21.43
N GLU A 73 -4.02 10.19 -20.88
CA GLU A 73 -3.59 10.96 -19.71
C GLU A 73 -3.32 12.43 -20.04
N GLU A 74 -2.70 12.69 -21.21
CA GLU A 74 -2.34 14.04 -21.69
C GLU A 74 -2.50 14.14 -23.21
N VAL A 75 -2.79 15.35 -23.67
CA VAL A 75 -2.88 15.64 -25.11
C VAL A 75 -1.50 15.39 -25.77
N GLY A 76 -1.47 14.45 -26.71
CA GLY A 76 -0.24 14.06 -27.44
C GLY A 76 0.49 12.83 -26.92
N LYS A 77 0.09 12.28 -25.77
CA LYS A 77 0.52 10.94 -25.36
C LYS A 77 -0.29 9.84 -26.06
N ALA A 78 0.34 8.68 -26.26
CA ALA A 78 -0.36 7.50 -26.77
C ALA A 78 -1.45 7.05 -25.77
N PRO A 79 -2.62 6.58 -26.26
CA PRO A 79 -3.64 6.01 -25.41
C PRO A 79 -3.10 4.82 -24.61
N GLU A 80 -3.42 4.75 -23.32
CA GLU A 80 -3.07 3.63 -22.47
C GLU A 80 -4.26 2.70 -22.31
N LEU A 81 -4.00 1.39 -22.32
CA LEU A 81 -5.03 0.37 -22.17
C LEU A 81 -5.46 0.27 -20.71
N GLN A 82 -6.69 0.70 -20.42
CA GLN A 82 -7.28 0.63 -19.09
C GLN A 82 -7.73 -0.80 -18.74
N TYR A 83 -8.52 -1.41 -19.64
CA TYR A 83 -8.91 -2.81 -19.52
C TYR A 83 -9.16 -3.43 -20.88
N GLN A 84 -9.02 -4.75 -20.96
CA GLN A 84 -9.32 -5.56 -22.13
C GLN A 84 -9.81 -6.94 -21.72
N ALA A 85 -10.90 -7.40 -22.30
CA ALA A 85 -11.39 -8.75 -22.14
C ALA A 85 -11.30 -9.52 -23.47
N LEU A 86 -10.71 -10.70 -23.42
CA LEU A 86 -10.46 -11.58 -24.56
C LEU A 86 -11.16 -12.93 -24.36
N THR A 87 -11.91 -13.38 -25.36
CA THR A 87 -12.38 -14.77 -25.40
C THR A 87 -11.55 -15.55 -26.42
N LEU A 88 -10.64 -16.37 -25.91
CA LEU A 88 -9.66 -17.10 -26.73
C LEU A 88 -10.23 -18.42 -27.28
N ALA A 89 -11.23 -18.97 -26.60
CA ALA A 89 -11.96 -20.19 -26.98
C ALA A 89 -13.32 -20.22 -26.26
N PRO A 90 -14.23 -21.15 -26.63
CA PRO A 90 -15.46 -21.36 -25.87
C PRO A 90 -15.17 -21.65 -24.39
N HIS A 91 -15.97 -21.08 -23.52
CA HIS A 91 -15.86 -21.21 -22.05
C HIS A 91 -14.57 -20.67 -21.44
N VAL A 92 -13.87 -19.72 -22.10
CA VAL A 92 -12.69 -19.02 -21.58
C VAL A 92 -12.83 -17.53 -21.79
N LEU A 93 -12.64 -16.74 -20.74
CA LEU A 93 -12.51 -15.28 -20.80
C LEU A 93 -11.27 -14.86 -20.01
N LEU A 94 -10.38 -14.14 -20.64
CA LEU A 94 -9.22 -13.53 -20.00
C LEU A 94 -9.44 -12.02 -19.94
N TRP A 95 -9.48 -11.47 -18.74
CA TRP A 95 -9.71 -10.06 -18.49
C TRP A 95 -8.49 -9.40 -17.86
N PHE A 96 -7.87 -8.53 -18.63
CA PHE A 96 -6.82 -7.62 -18.17
C PHE A 96 -7.43 -6.30 -17.74
N TYR A 97 -6.98 -5.79 -16.61
CA TYR A 97 -7.39 -4.48 -16.11
C TYR A 97 -6.28 -3.85 -15.28
N ASP A 98 -6.23 -2.51 -15.34
CA ASP A 98 -5.40 -1.71 -14.48
C ASP A 98 -6.19 -1.39 -13.20
N ARG A 99 -5.62 -1.62 -12.04
CA ARG A 99 -6.23 -1.29 -10.75
C ARG A 99 -6.17 0.19 -10.40
N GLY A 100 -5.77 1.05 -11.32
CA GLY A 100 -5.80 2.50 -11.16
C GLY A 100 -4.43 3.17 -11.16
N ILE A 101 -4.33 4.35 -10.58
CA ILE A 101 -3.27 5.35 -10.68
C ILE A 101 -1.83 4.81 -10.48
N TYR A 102 -1.65 3.57 -10.07
CA TYR A 102 -0.37 2.99 -9.65
C TYR A 102 0.15 1.87 -10.57
N GLY A 103 -0.49 1.66 -11.73
CA GLY A 103 -0.01 0.71 -12.74
C GLY A 103 -0.05 -0.76 -12.33
N ASP A 104 -0.92 -1.12 -11.39
CA ASP A 104 -1.12 -2.51 -10.96
C ASP A 104 -1.84 -3.30 -12.03
N GLN A 105 -1.09 -4.06 -12.79
CA GLN A 105 -1.62 -4.90 -13.85
C GLN A 105 -2.17 -6.19 -13.28
N ALA A 106 -3.44 -6.47 -13.51
CA ALA A 106 -4.03 -7.75 -13.12
C ALA A 106 -4.69 -8.43 -14.31
N ALA A 107 -4.60 -9.76 -14.32
CA ALA A 107 -5.33 -10.61 -15.23
C ALA A 107 -6.27 -11.52 -14.44
N GLN A 108 -7.52 -11.64 -14.87
CA GLN A 108 -8.46 -12.61 -14.35
C GLN A 108 -8.81 -13.62 -15.44
N LEU A 109 -8.60 -14.89 -15.14
CA LEU A 109 -8.96 -16.01 -16.00
C LEU A 109 -10.28 -16.60 -15.52
N TYR A 110 -11.30 -16.49 -16.36
CA TYR A 110 -12.61 -17.10 -16.17
C TYR A 110 -12.74 -18.32 -17.06
N TYR A 111 -13.20 -19.42 -16.50
CA TYR A 111 -13.34 -20.68 -17.19
C TYR A 111 -14.44 -21.56 -16.60
N SER A 112 -14.94 -22.54 -17.35
CA SER A 112 -15.90 -23.53 -16.86
C SER A 112 -15.35 -24.94 -16.93
N PRO A 113 -16.04 -25.96 -16.38
CA PRO A 113 -15.63 -27.35 -16.53
C PRO A 113 -15.58 -27.86 -17.99
N GLN A 114 -16.18 -27.12 -18.92
CA GLN A 114 -16.18 -27.44 -20.36
C GLN A 114 -15.00 -26.86 -21.13
N THR A 115 -14.15 -26.06 -20.45
CA THR A 115 -12.94 -25.50 -21.03
C THR A 115 -11.94 -26.59 -21.35
N ASP A 116 -11.29 -26.49 -22.52
CA ASP A 116 -10.19 -27.41 -22.89
C ASP A 116 -9.07 -27.38 -21.82
N PRO A 117 -8.77 -28.54 -21.18
CA PRO A 117 -7.75 -28.59 -20.14
C PRO A 117 -6.35 -28.20 -20.63
N ALA A 118 -6.02 -28.49 -21.91
CA ALA A 118 -4.72 -28.15 -22.48
C ALA A 118 -4.56 -26.62 -22.63
N LEU A 119 -5.57 -25.96 -23.17
CA LEU A 119 -5.59 -24.50 -23.26
C LEU A 119 -5.53 -23.85 -21.86
N LEU A 120 -6.30 -24.36 -20.90
CA LEU A 120 -6.28 -23.86 -19.54
C LEU A 120 -4.90 -23.98 -18.88
N ALA A 121 -4.21 -25.11 -19.10
CA ALA A 121 -2.85 -25.32 -18.61
C ALA A 121 -1.85 -24.35 -19.27
N GLN A 122 -1.96 -24.11 -20.57
CA GLN A 122 -1.13 -23.14 -21.28
C GLN A 122 -1.32 -21.71 -20.77
N LEU A 123 -2.57 -21.28 -20.59
CA LEU A 123 -2.88 -19.93 -20.06
C LEU A 123 -2.37 -19.74 -18.63
N ARG A 124 -2.52 -20.75 -17.77
CA ARG A 124 -1.99 -20.74 -16.42
C ARG A 124 -0.47 -20.61 -16.41
N ALA A 125 0.23 -21.41 -17.21
CA ALA A 125 1.68 -21.36 -17.31
C ALA A 125 2.15 -19.98 -17.81
N LEU A 126 1.51 -19.44 -18.85
CA LEU A 126 1.83 -18.12 -19.40
C LEU A 126 1.64 -17.01 -18.35
N LEU A 127 0.50 -16.97 -17.67
CA LEU A 127 0.22 -15.96 -16.65
C LEU A 127 1.15 -16.10 -15.45
N THR A 128 1.44 -17.34 -15.01
CA THR A 128 2.34 -17.61 -13.88
C THR A 128 3.77 -17.15 -14.17
N ALA A 129 4.24 -17.29 -15.42
CA ALA A 129 5.58 -16.85 -15.83
C ALA A 129 5.77 -15.31 -15.75
N HIS A 130 4.67 -14.56 -15.74
CA HIS A 130 4.68 -13.10 -15.71
C HIS A 130 4.14 -12.52 -14.40
N LEU A 131 4.01 -13.34 -13.36
CA LEU A 131 3.58 -12.89 -12.04
C LEU A 131 4.59 -11.90 -11.42
N GLU A 132 4.04 -10.99 -10.66
CA GLU A 132 4.82 -10.16 -9.76
C GLU A 132 5.58 -11.04 -8.75
N THR A 133 6.90 -11.03 -8.80
CA THR A 133 7.71 -11.77 -7.83
C THR A 133 7.92 -10.90 -6.59
N GLY A 134 7.69 -11.45 -5.39
CA GLY A 134 7.57 -10.83 -4.06
C GLY A 134 8.49 -9.67 -3.63
N LYS A 135 9.37 -9.15 -4.52
CA LYS A 135 10.17 -7.95 -4.26
C LYS A 135 9.37 -6.64 -4.36
N VAL A 136 8.20 -6.65 -5.00
CA VAL A 136 7.40 -5.44 -5.26
C VAL A 136 6.49 -5.11 -4.08
N GLU A 137 6.02 -6.10 -3.32
CA GLU A 137 5.25 -5.84 -2.08
C GLU A 137 6.04 -5.02 -1.05
N ARG A 138 7.39 -5.10 -1.08
CA ARG A 138 8.25 -4.30 -0.20
C ARG A 138 8.17 -2.80 -0.46
N LYS A 139 7.84 -2.39 -1.68
CA LYS A 139 7.78 -0.98 -2.11
C LYS A 139 6.36 -0.42 -2.12
N ARG A 140 5.42 -1.11 -1.49
CA ARG A 140 4.00 -0.71 -1.43
C ARG A 140 3.47 -0.75 -0.02
N ILE A 141 2.54 0.14 0.25
CA ILE A 141 1.65 0.12 1.40
C ILE A 141 0.21 0.08 0.92
N GLN A 142 -0.69 -0.43 1.72
CA GLN A 142 -2.13 -0.37 1.50
C GLN A 142 -2.68 0.78 2.34
N VAL A 143 -3.18 1.82 1.70
CA VAL A 143 -3.72 3.00 2.40
C VAL A 143 -5.21 2.84 2.64
N LEU A 144 -5.64 2.96 3.88
CA LEU A 144 -7.05 3.00 4.24
C LEU A 144 -7.68 4.29 3.69
N ARG A 145 -8.76 4.13 2.94
CA ARG A 145 -9.55 5.25 2.41
C ARG A 145 -11.03 5.00 2.53
N LEU A 146 -11.81 6.06 2.46
CA LEU A 146 -13.25 6.01 2.36
C LEU A 146 -13.64 6.11 0.89
N SER A 147 -14.30 5.09 0.37
CA SER A 147 -14.76 5.02 -1.02
C SER A 147 -16.25 4.68 -1.03
N THR A 148 -17.06 5.51 -1.65
CA THR A 148 -18.53 5.35 -1.73
C THR A 148 -19.26 5.12 -0.40
N GLY A 149 -18.64 5.52 0.72
CA GLY A 149 -19.16 5.32 2.08
C GLY A 149 -18.50 4.18 2.84
N ASP A 150 -17.84 3.25 2.17
CA ASP A 150 -17.18 2.08 2.76
C ASP A 150 -15.68 2.31 2.97
N LEU A 151 -15.11 1.62 3.97
CA LEU A 151 -13.67 1.59 4.18
C LEU A 151 -13.04 0.54 3.27
N GLU A 152 -11.99 0.93 2.56
CA GLU A 152 -11.22 0.01 1.73
C GLU A 152 -9.72 0.32 1.79
N PHE A 153 -8.89 -0.71 1.59
CA PHE A 153 -7.46 -0.54 1.38
C PHE A 153 -7.11 -0.43 -0.09
N SER A 154 -6.29 0.55 -0.43
CA SER A 154 -5.77 0.75 -1.80
C SER A 154 -4.26 0.78 -1.81
N PRO A 155 -3.61 0.12 -2.77
CA PRO A 155 -2.17 0.10 -2.88
C PRO A 155 -1.62 1.49 -3.21
N LEU A 156 -0.53 1.87 -2.55
CA LEU A 156 0.23 3.09 -2.78
C LEU A 156 1.72 2.73 -2.83
N PRO A 157 2.44 3.03 -3.94
CA PRO A 157 3.87 2.85 -3.98
C PRO A 157 4.56 3.80 -3.01
N ILE A 158 5.62 3.32 -2.35
CA ILE A 158 6.47 4.13 -1.48
C ILE A 158 7.93 4.03 -1.92
N THR A 159 8.63 5.13 -1.74
CA THR A 159 10.08 5.13 -1.92
C THR A 159 10.73 4.62 -0.65
N ILE A 160 11.49 3.53 -0.77
CA ILE A 160 12.32 3.01 0.33
C ILE A 160 13.64 3.78 0.33
N PRO A 161 13.96 4.50 1.41
CA PRO A 161 15.19 5.25 1.48
C PRO A 161 16.40 4.31 1.63
N GLU A 162 17.51 4.65 1.01
CA GLU A 162 18.81 4.03 1.28
C GLU A 162 19.36 4.58 2.61
N LEU A 163 19.01 3.92 3.71
CA LEU A 163 19.43 4.32 5.04
C LEU A 163 20.55 3.42 5.57
N ASN A 164 21.65 4.02 5.92
CA ASN A 164 22.62 3.40 6.81
C ASN A 164 22.28 3.81 8.26
N LEU A 165 21.75 2.88 9.05
CA LEU A 165 21.28 3.18 10.40
C LEU A 165 22.41 3.69 11.31
N ALA A 166 23.65 3.20 11.12
CA ALA A 166 24.78 3.62 11.94
C ALA A 166 25.20 5.09 11.69
N THR A 167 24.92 5.62 10.51
CA THR A 167 25.26 7.01 10.18
C THR A 167 24.10 7.98 10.35
N HIS A 168 22.86 7.51 10.18
CA HIS A 168 21.67 8.36 10.22
C HIS A 168 21.00 8.43 11.60
N TYR A 169 21.34 7.53 12.52
CA TYR A 169 20.75 7.48 13.85
C TYR A 169 21.81 7.27 14.94
N ASN A 170 21.42 7.52 16.18
CA ASN A 170 22.27 7.23 17.33
C ASN A 170 22.45 5.70 17.50
N ASP A 171 23.54 5.27 18.13
CA ASP A 171 23.92 3.85 18.21
C ASP A 171 22.94 3.00 19.03
N ASP A 172 22.20 3.62 19.92
CA ASP A 172 21.17 2.98 20.73
C ASP A 172 19.95 2.49 19.90
N LEU A 173 19.80 2.94 18.66
CA LEU A 173 18.80 2.37 17.73
C LEU A 173 19.13 0.94 17.32
N LEU A 174 20.40 0.58 17.16
CA LEU A 174 20.80 -0.70 16.58
C LEU A 174 20.26 -1.93 17.35
N PRO A 175 20.38 -2.02 18.68
CA PRO A 175 19.77 -3.12 19.42
C PRO A 175 18.23 -3.10 19.37
N ALA A 176 17.60 -1.93 19.40
CA ALA A 176 16.16 -1.80 19.23
C ALA A 176 15.71 -2.25 17.82
N HIS A 177 16.46 -1.86 16.78
CA HIS A 177 16.21 -2.26 15.40
C HIS A 177 16.29 -3.79 15.23
N ALA A 178 17.30 -4.44 15.79
CA ALA A 178 17.44 -5.89 15.73
C ALA A 178 16.19 -6.59 16.31
N THR A 179 15.74 -6.18 17.49
CA THR A 179 14.52 -6.71 18.12
C THR A 179 13.27 -6.43 17.28
N ILE A 180 13.12 -5.21 16.75
CA ILE A 180 12.00 -4.81 15.90
C ILE A 180 11.95 -5.67 14.65
N LEU A 181 13.08 -5.81 13.94
CA LEU A 181 13.14 -6.53 12.67
C LEU A 181 12.90 -8.02 12.86
N GLU A 182 13.50 -8.66 13.86
CA GLU A 182 13.24 -10.05 14.21
C GLU A 182 11.74 -10.31 14.41
N ARG A 183 11.07 -9.47 15.20
CA ARG A 183 9.66 -9.61 15.48
C ARG A 183 8.80 -9.34 14.24
N LEU A 184 9.12 -8.31 13.43
CA LEU A 184 8.36 -8.00 12.20
C LEU A 184 8.44 -9.12 11.16
N GLN A 185 9.56 -9.83 11.07
CA GLN A 185 9.75 -10.95 10.14
C GLN A 185 9.08 -12.25 10.62
N LYS A 186 8.77 -12.36 11.91
CA LYS A 186 8.16 -13.57 12.47
C LYS A 186 6.72 -13.74 11.96
N PRO A 187 6.39 -14.87 11.32
CA PRO A 187 5.02 -15.13 10.87
C PRO A 187 4.06 -15.24 12.07
N ASN A 188 2.83 -14.81 11.86
CA ASN A 188 1.74 -14.88 12.85
C ASN A 188 2.11 -14.26 14.20
N ASP A 189 2.94 -13.23 14.20
CA ASP A 189 3.30 -12.47 15.40
C ASP A 189 2.40 -11.23 15.56
N LYS A 190 2.29 -10.75 16.78
CA LYS A 190 1.46 -9.62 17.17
C LYS A 190 2.19 -8.73 18.17
N GLY A 191 1.71 -7.50 18.32
CA GLY A 191 2.24 -6.55 19.31
C GLY A 191 2.40 -5.14 18.75
N ILE A 192 2.91 -4.24 19.59
CA ILE A 192 3.00 -2.81 19.31
C ILE A 192 4.45 -2.36 19.33
N ILE A 193 4.83 -1.57 18.34
CA ILE A 193 6.09 -0.83 18.27
C ILE A 193 5.75 0.65 18.38
N ILE A 194 6.39 1.34 19.30
CA ILE A 194 6.20 2.78 19.55
C ILE A 194 7.48 3.52 19.20
N LEU A 195 7.39 4.41 18.22
CA LEU A 195 8.46 5.29 17.77
C LEU A 195 8.09 6.72 18.15
N TYR A 196 8.82 7.34 19.08
CA TYR A 196 8.43 8.64 19.61
C TYR A 196 9.60 9.62 19.64
N GLY A 197 9.31 10.91 19.82
CA GLY A 197 10.31 11.97 19.88
C GLY A 197 9.99 13.14 18.95
N PRO A 198 10.77 14.24 19.01
CA PRO A 198 10.51 15.45 18.24
C PRO A 198 10.41 15.19 16.72
N PRO A 199 9.67 16.03 15.97
CA PRO A 199 9.62 15.96 14.52
C PRO A 199 11.02 16.19 13.89
N GLY A 200 11.22 15.73 12.65
CA GLY A 200 12.47 15.94 11.93
C GLY A 200 13.60 14.95 12.26
N ASN A 201 13.42 14.01 13.20
CA ASN A 201 14.43 13.04 13.59
C ASN A 201 14.30 11.68 12.86
N GLY A 202 13.62 11.62 11.73
CA GLY A 202 13.66 10.47 10.82
C GLY A 202 12.72 9.32 11.15
N LYS A 203 11.69 9.45 12.02
CA LYS A 203 10.70 8.40 12.34
C LYS A 203 10.05 7.80 11.09
N THR A 204 9.49 8.63 10.22
CA THR A 204 8.87 8.20 8.96
C THR A 204 9.87 7.53 8.00
N SER A 205 11.10 8.05 7.91
CA SER A 205 12.17 7.43 7.09
C SER A 205 12.53 6.05 7.61
N TYR A 206 12.58 5.87 8.93
CA TYR A 206 12.82 4.57 9.55
C TYR A 206 11.68 3.59 9.29
N ILE A 207 10.41 4.03 9.37
CA ILE A 207 9.25 3.18 9.00
C ILE A 207 9.37 2.71 7.55
N ARG A 208 9.66 3.64 6.61
CA ARG A 208 9.86 3.26 5.20
C ARG A 208 10.99 2.26 5.02
N HIS A 209 12.08 2.42 5.75
CA HIS A 209 13.18 1.46 5.77
C HIS A 209 12.71 0.08 6.25
N LEU A 210 11.97 0.00 7.36
CA LEU A 210 11.38 -1.25 7.86
C LEU A 210 10.43 -1.89 6.83
N CYS A 211 9.63 -1.08 6.12
CA CYS A 211 8.78 -1.57 5.04
C CYS A 211 9.57 -2.29 3.94
N GLY A 212 10.79 -1.82 3.65
CA GLY A 212 11.69 -2.45 2.68
C GLY A 212 12.32 -3.77 3.15
N LEU A 213 12.30 -4.04 4.45
CA LEU A 213 12.95 -5.22 5.06
C LEU A 213 11.97 -6.36 5.38
N THR A 214 10.67 -6.17 5.16
CA THR A 214 9.64 -7.17 5.47
C THR A 214 8.76 -7.44 4.26
N ASP A 215 8.29 -8.68 4.14
CA ASP A 215 7.40 -9.12 3.06
C ASP A 215 5.90 -9.11 3.47
N LYS A 216 5.61 -8.83 4.75
CA LYS A 216 4.23 -8.73 5.23
C LYS A 216 3.49 -7.57 4.56
N PRO A 217 2.18 -7.67 4.33
CA PRO A 217 1.36 -6.53 3.93
C PRO A 217 1.49 -5.37 4.91
N LYS A 218 1.59 -4.13 4.42
CA LYS A 218 1.68 -2.91 5.22
C LYS A 218 0.39 -2.13 5.04
N LEU A 219 -0.36 -1.96 6.10
CA LEU A 219 -1.65 -1.29 6.14
C LEU A 219 -1.46 0.08 6.80
N PHE A 220 -1.53 1.14 6.01
CA PHE A 220 -1.39 2.51 6.52
C PHE A 220 -2.76 3.12 6.82
N ILE A 221 -2.90 3.62 8.02
CA ILE A 221 -4.10 4.34 8.45
C ILE A 221 -3.77 5.83 8.52
N PRO A 222 -4.37 6.65 7.64
CA PRO A 222 -4.25 8.10 7.74
C PRO A 222 -4.78 8.62 9.09
N PRO A 223 -4.17 9.66 9.69
CA PRO A 223 -4.57 10.18 11.01
C PRO A 223 -6.07 10.51 11.12
N ASN A 224 -6.64 11.10 10.07
CA ASN A 224 -8.07 11.44 10.01
C ASN A 224 -9.02 10.23 10.03
N LEU A 225 -8.53 9.04 9.72
CA LEU A 225 -9.29 7.79 9.77
C LEU A 225 -8.94 6.91 10.98
N ALA A 226 -7.97 7.31 11.80
CA ALA A 226 -7.51 6.53 12.94
C ALA A 226 -8.62 6.25 13.98
N ALA A 227 -9.58 7.16 14.14
CA ALA A 227 -10.74 6.95 15.00
C ALA A 227 -11.68 5.83 14.51
N ARG A 228 -11.66 5.52 13.20
CA ARG A 228 -12.51 4.48 12.58
C ARG A 228 -11.98 3.05 12.75
N ILE A 229 -10.86 2.87 13.42
CA ILE A 229 -10.34 1.53 13.83
C ILE A 229 -11.38 0.78 14.68
N ALA A 230 -12.33 1.50 15.30
CA ALA A 230 -13.43 0.94 16.05
C ALA A 230 -14.59 0.41 15.19
N ASP A 231 -14.65 0.80 13.94
CA ASP A 231 -15.80 0.50 13.09
C ASP A 231 -15.82 -1.00 12.71
N PRO A 232 -17.00 -1.64 12.69
CA PRO A 232 -17.12 -3.03 12.25
C PRO A 232 -16.58 -3.26 10.83
N GLU A 233 -16.70 -2.27 9.95
CA GLU A 233 -16.18 -2.30 8.59
C GLU A 233 -14.65 -2.44 8.56
N PHE A 234 -13.96 -1.78 9.48
CA PHE A 234 -12.51 -1.90 9.61
C PHE A 234 -12.09 -3.32 10.02
N ILE A 235 -12.86 -3.96 10.90
CA ILE A 235 -12.62 -5.36 11.30
C ILE A 235 -12.73 -6.31 10.10
N ASN A 236 -13.71 -6.07 9.19
CA ASN A 236 -13.82 -6.85 7.96
C ASN A 236 -12.59 -6.67 7.07
N GLN A 237 -12.08 -5.45 6.95
CA GLN A 237 -10.85 -5.17 6.19
C GLN A 237 -9.63 -5.89 6.79
N LEU A 238 -9.53 -6.01 8.10
CA LEU A 238 -8.44 -6.75 8.75
C LEU A 238 -8.56 -8.26 8.56
N HIS A 239 -9.78 -8.79 8.48
CA HIS A 239 -10.01 -10.21 8.19
C HIS A 239 -9.38 -10.63 6.85
N ASP A 240 -9.49 -9.76 5.84
CA ASP A 240 -8.91 -9.99 4.51
C ASP A 240 -7.40 -9.71 4.44
N ASN A 241 -6.84 -9.09 5.49
CA ASN A 241 -5.45 -8.66 5.57
C ASN A 241 -4.75 -9.16 6.84
N THR A 242 -4.88 -10.44 7.16
CA THR A 242 -4.22 -11.05 8.32
C THR A 242 -2.70 -11.10 8.16
N ASN A 243 -1.97 -11.30 9.28
CA ASN A 243 -0.50 -11.38 9.31
C ASN A 243 0.18 -10.15 8.65
N SER A 244 -0.32 -8.97 8.96
CA SER A 244 0.10 -7.69 8.37
C SER A 244 0.73 -6.74 9.41
N ILE A 245 1.32 -5.66 8.93
CA ILE A 245 1.86 -4.57 9.73
C ILE A 245 0.96 -3.36 9.58
N LEU A 246 0.33 -2.92 10.67
CA LEU A 246 -0.50 -1.73 10.71
C LEU A 246 0.38 -0.51 11.04
N LEU A 247 0.37 0.49 10.17
CA LEU A 247 1.16 1.72 10.31
C LEU A 247 0.23 2.88 10.65
N ILE A 248 0.51 3.56 11.77
CA ILE A 248 -0.23 4.73 12.22
C ILE A 248 0.78 5.83 12.54
N GLU A 249 0.90 6.80 11.66
CA GLU A 249 1.75 7.96 11.91
C GLU A 249 0.98 9.06 12.65
N ASP A 250 1.71 9.85 13.46
CA ASP A 250 1.18 10.96 14.24
C ASP A 250 -0.05 10.56 15.07
N ALA A 251 0.10 9.47 15.83
CA ALA A 251 -1.00 8.83 16.56
C ALA A 251 -1.46 9.61 17.80
N GLU A 252 -1.07 10.88 17.96
CA GLU A 252 -1.49 11.75 19.07
C GLU A 252 -3.01 11.89 19.15
N GLU A 253 -3.69 11.94 18.02
CA GLU A 253 -5.15 12.04 17.98
C GLU A 253 -5.85 10.83 18.63
N LEU A 254 -5.22 9.67 18.62
CA LEU A 254 -5.74 8.48 19.32
C LEU A 254 -5.70 8.66 20.84
N LEU A 255 -4.77 9.49 21.36
CA LEU A 255 -4.56 9.69 22.80
C LEU A 255 -5.46 10.77 23.38
N THR A 256 -5.86 11.77 22.59
CA THR A 256 -6.51 12.99 23.06
C THR A 256 -8.03 12.85 23.26
N LYS A 257 -8.67 11.79 22.76
CA LYS A 257 -10.14 11.64 22.75
C LYS A 257 -10.67 10.66 23.82
N ARG A 258 -10.12 10.69 25.04
CA ARG A 258 -10.64 9.85 26.14
C ARG A 258 -12.03 10.23 26.64
N ASP A 259 -12.45 11.49 26.49
CA ASP A 259 -13.67 12.04 27.10
C ASP A 259 -14.85 12.22 26.12
N GLY A 260 -14.76 11.64 24.90
CA GLY A 260 -15.80 11.74 23.88
C GLY A 260 -16.25 10.36 23.33
N PRO A 261 -17.23 10.34 22.41
CA PRO A 261 -17.68 9.11 21.75
C PRO A 261 -16.59 8.34 20.99
N GLY A 262 -15.39 8.93 20.86
CA GLY A 262 -14.19 8.33 20.25
C GLY A 262 -13.20 7.69 21.22
N GLY A 263 -13.49 7.60 22.52
CA GLY A 263 -12.61 7.01 23.56
C GLY A 263 -12.27 5.54 23.39
N ASN A 264 -12.75 4.93 22.31
CA ASN A 264 -12.56 3.51 21.99
C ASN A 264 -11.35 3.23 21.13
N ALA A 265 -10.69 4.24 20.50
CA ALA A 265 -9.62 3.96 19.52
C ALA A 265 -8.39 3.30 20.15
N VAL A 266 -7.92 3.78 21.32
CA VAL A 266 -6.85 3.12 22.07
C VAL A 266 -7.27 1.72 22.52
N SER A 267 -8.50 1.58 23.03
CA SER A 267 -9.03 0.27 23.46
C SER A 267 -9.10 -0.72 22.31
N ASN A 268 -9.40 -0.27 21.11
CA ASN A 268 -9.44 -1.12 19.92
C ASN A 268 -8.05 -1.52 19.44
N LEU A 269 -7.07 -0.59 19.44
CA LEU A 269 -5.68 -0.95 19.22
C LEU A 269 -5.20 -2.00 20.23
N LEU A 270 -5.58 -1.85 21.50
CA LEU A 270 -5.26 -2.82 22.53
C LEU A 270 -5.91 -4.18 22.25
N ASN A 271 -7.15 -4.21 21.80
CA ASN A 271 -7.85 -5.44 21.43
C ASN A 271 -7.24 -6.14 20.21
N LEU A 272 -6.76 -5.35 19.23
CA LEU A 272 -6.05 -5.87 18.05
C LEU A 272 -4.66 -6.42 18.39
N SER A 273 -4.01 -5.86 19.42
CA SER A 273 -2.63 -6.25 19.78
C SER A 273 -2.56 -7.40 20.80
N ASP A 274 -3.60 -7.60 21.64
CA ASP A 274 -3.57 -8.56 22.75
C ASP A 274 -4.97 -9.07 23.16
N GLY A 275 -6.04 -8.74 22.42
CA GLY A 275 -7.40 -9.26 22.64
C GLY A 275 -7.64 -10.58 21.89
N LEU A 276 -8.87 -11.12 22.00
CA LEU A 276 -9.28 -12.32 21.26
C LEU A 276 -9.11 -12.19 19.75
N LEU A 277 -9.29 -10.98 19.19
CA LEU A 277 -9.10 -10.71 17.78
C LEU A 277 -7.63 -10.82 17.36
N SER A 278 -6.69 -10.55 18.26
CA SER A 278 -5.26 -10.60 17.97
C SER A 278 -4.78 -12.00 17.58
N ASP A 279 -5.39 -13.04 18.13
CA ASP A 279 -5.07 -14.45 17.82
C ASP A 279 -5.58 -14.90 16.44
N GLY A 280 -6.58 -14.18 15.89
CA GLY A 280 -7.09 -14.44 14.54
C GLY A 280 -6.40 -13.62 13.47
N PHE A 281 -6.07 -12.37 13.77
CA PHE A 281 -5.54 -11.43 12.75
C PHE A 281 -4.03 -11.39 12.68
N HIS A 282 -3.30 -11.64 13.77
CA HIS A 282 -1.84 -11.59 13.83
C HIS A 282 -1.28 -10.25 13.32
N ILE A 283 -1.82 -9.13 13.83
CA ILE A 283 -1.44 -7.79 13.43
C ILE A 283 -0.31 -7.26 14.32
N GLN A 284 0.74 -6.76 13.69
CA GLN A 284 1.78 -5.98 14.35
C GLN A 284 1.55 -4.51 14.06
N ILE A 285 1.61 -3.66 15.08
CA ILE A 285 1.25 -2.25 14.97
C ILE A 285 2.49 -1.41 15.16
N ILE A 286 2.76 -0.47 14.26
CA ILE A 286 3.79 0.56 14.41
C ILE A 286 3.09 1.90 14.54
N CYS A 287 3.27 2.57 15.69
CA CYS A 287 2.75 3.90 15.93
C CYS A 287 3.88 4.91 16.06
N THR A 288 3.74 6.10 15.44
CA THR A 288 4.63 7.24 15.74
C THR A 288 3.93 8.28 16.59
N PHE A 289 4.73 8.95 17.43
CA PHE A 289 4.30 10.05 18.28
C PHE A 289 5.35 11.16 18.26
N ASN A 290 4.91 12.42 18.16
CA ASN A 290 5.77 13.62 18.28
C ASN A 290 5.84 14.14 19.72
N THR A 291 5.49 13.30 20.69
CA THR A 291 5.40 13.64 22.12
C THR A 291 6.27 12.71 22.96
N GLU A 292 6.44 13.07 24.22
CA GLU A 292 7.17 12.28 25.20
C GLU A 292 6.42 11.00 25.59
N LEU A 293 7.18 9.93 25.89
CA LEU A 293 6.62 8.63 26.29
C LEU A 293 5.67 8.72 27.50
N SER A 294 5.89 9.70 28.38
CA SER A 294 5.07 9.95 29.56
C SER A 294 3.62 10.35 29.25
N ARG A 295 3.36 10.84 28.04
CA ARG A 295 2.04 11.21 27.55
C ARG A 295 1.32 10.08 26.82
N ILE A 296 2.03 9.01 26.51
CA ILE A 296 1.47 7.83 25.86
C ILE A 296 0.76 6.96 26.89
N ASP A 297 -0.38 6.42 26.51
CA ASP A 297 -1.16 5.55 27.40
C ASP A 297 -0.34 4.37 27.90
N LYS A 298 -0.25 4.24 29.21
CA LYS A 298 0.48 3.15 29.88
C LYS A 298 -0.02 1.75 29.50
N ALA A 299 -1.26 1.62 29.03
CA ALA A 299 -1.80 0.36 28.57
C ALA A 299 -1.12 -0.15 27.28
N LEU A 300 -0.64 0.76 26.41
CA LEU A 300 0.13 0.42 25.21
C LEU A 300 1.56 -0.07 25.57
N LEU A 301 2.10 0.39 26.70
CA LEU A 301 3.44 0.08 27.19
C LEU A 301 3.53 -1.22 28.00
N ARG A 302 2.43 -1.95 28.14
CA ARG A 302 2.36 -3.16 28.98
C ARG A 302 3.21 -4.28 28.40
N LYS A 303 3.96 -4.97 29.26
CA LYS A 303 4.70 -6.21 28.89
C LYS A 303 3.75 -7.24 28.29
N GLY A 304 4.18 -7.87 27.21
CA GLY A 304 3.37 -8.83 26.42
C GLY A 304 2.69 -8.20 25.20
N ARG A 305 2.42 -6.89 25.23
CA ARG A 305 1.89 -6.12 24.07
C ARG A 305 3.00 -5.36 23.34
N LEU A 306 3.86 -4.70 24.13
CA LEU A 306 4.93 -3.88 23.60
C LEU A 306 6.07 -4.77 23.07
N ILE A 307 6.38 -4.63 21.78
CA ILE A 307 7.55 -5.22 21.15
C ILE A 307 8.78 -4.36 21.47
N ALA A 308 8.68 -3.05 21.18
CA ALA A 308 9.72 -2.07 21.44
C ALA A 308 9.13 -0.67 21.57
N ALA A 309 9.81 0.18 22.34
CA ALA A 309 9.60 1.63 22.32
C ALA A 309 10.97 2.29 22.12
N TYR A 310 11.08 3.18 21.12
CA TYR A 310 12.33 3.85 20.82
C TYR A 310 12.14 5.36 20.67
N HIS A 311 13.03 6.13 21.31
CA HIS A 311 13.07 7.59 21.27
C HIS A 311 13.96 8.10 20.15
N PHE A 312 13.36 8.75 19.14
CA PHE A 312 14.10 9.41 18.06
C PHE A 312 14.49 10.83 18.48
N GLY A 313 15.64 10.96 19.09
CA GLY A 313 16.25 12.26 19.43
C GLY A 313 17.10 12.82 18.28
N PRO A 314 17.59 14.06 18.42
CA PRO A 314 18.62 14.61 17.54
C PRO A 314 19.86 13.71 17.50
N LEU A 315 20.58 13.70 16.38
CA LEU A 315 21.87 13.04 16.27
C LEU A 315 22.87 13.70 17.22
N ALA A 316 23.64 12.90 17.95
CA ALA A 316 24.77 13.40 18.74
C ALA A 316 25.75 14.19 17.86
N ALA A 317 26.41 15.20 18.42
CA ALA A 317 27.21 16.16 17.66
C ALA A 317 28.29 15.52 16.78
N ASP A 318 28.95 14.47 17.25
CA ASP A 318 29.96 13.71 16.50
C ASP A 318 29.34 12.98 15.29
N LYS A 319 28.19 12.35 15.46
CA LYS A 319 27.46 11.69 14.37
C LYS A 319 26.86 12.70 13.40
N ALA A 320 26.31 13.79 13.91
CA ALA A 320 25.80 14.89 13.11
C ALA A 320 26.89 15.51 12.23
N GLN A 321 28.10 15.72 12.79
CA GLN A 321 29.27 16.17 12.03
C GLN A 321 29.70 15.15 10.95
N ALA A 322 29.74 13.85 11.29
CA ALA A 322 30.09 12.80 10.34
C ALA A 322 29.08 12.74 9.16
N LEU A 323 27.78 12.84 9.45
CA LEU A 323 26.74 12.87 8.41
C LEU A 323 26.84 14.15 7.58
N ALA A 324 27.02 15.33 8.18
CA ALA A 324 27.23 16.60 7.48
C ALA A 324 28.40 16.53 6.48
N THR A 325 29.51 15.93 6.92
CA THR A 325 30.68 15.70 6.04
C THR A 325 30.34 14.79 4.86
N THR A 326 29.59 13.72 5.10
CA THR A 326 29.13 12.80 4.04
C THR A 326 28.20 13.51 3.04
N LEU A 327 27.40 14.46 3.52
CA LEU A 327 26.52 15.31 2.70
C LEU A 327 27.27 16.44 1.96
N GLY A 328 28.60 16.55 2.12
CA GLY A 328 29.43 17.59 1.50
C GLY A 328 29.32 18.97 2.16
N GLN A 329 28.77 19.04 3.37
CA GLN A 329 28.64 20.32 4.10
C GLN A 329 29.99 20.73 4.71
N THR A 330 30.34 22.00 4.59
CA THR A 330 31.60 22.57 5.07
C THR A 330 31.51 23.21 6.46
N GLU A 331 30.32 23.58 6.89
CA GLU A 331 30.08 24.18 8.20
C GLU A 331 30.15 23.12 9.32
N PRO A 332 30.88 23.41 10.39
CA PRO A 332 30.99 22.48 11.52
C PRO A 332 29.67 22.32 12.27
N VAL A 333 29.40 21.10 12.71
CA VAL A 333 28.26 20.75 13.56
C VAL A 333 28.79 20.50 14.98
N THR A 334 28.53 21.41 15.90
CA THR A 334 29.07 21.35 17.27
C THR A 334 28.04 20.88 18.29
N GLU A 335 26.77 20.79 17.92
CA GLU A 335 25.67 20.43 18.81
C GLU A 335 24.83 19.30 18.23
N ALA A 336 24.04 18.67 19.11
CA ALA A 336 23.09 17.65 18.68
C ALA A 336 22.06 18.28 17.73
N THR A 337 21.93 17.69 16.51
CA THR A 337 21.19 18.31 15.39
C THR A 337 20.21 17.29 14.80
N SER A 338 19.00 17.76 14.48
CA SER A 338 18.00 16.90 13.84
C SER A 338 18.40 16.53 12.40
N LEU A 339 17.91 15.38 11.91
CA LEU A 339 18.12 14.99 10.51
C LEU A 339 17.55 16.02 9.54
N ALA A 340 16.38 16.58 9.85
CA ALA A 340 15.74 17.60 9.01
C ALA A 340 16.63 18.84 8.86
N GLU A 341 17.29 19.30 9.92
CA GLU A 341 18.22 20.43 9.85
C GLU A 341 19.47 20.07 9.04
N LEU A 342 20.01 18.86 9.21
CA LEU A 342 21.19 18.43 8.44
C LEU A 342 20.91 18.34 6.93
N TYR A 343 19.75 17.84 6.55
CA TYR A 343 19.40 17.69 5.13
C TYR A 343 18.91 19.00 4.48
N ASN A 344 18.53 20.02 5.26
CA ASN A 344 18.02 21.31 4.76
C ASN A 344 18.94 22.48 5.16
N ARG A 345 20.23 22.24 5.35
CA ARG A 345 21.21 23.31 5.69
C ARG A 345 21.54 24.26 4.56
N GLU A 346 21.27 23.88 3.32
CA GLU A 346 21.39 24.86 2.21
C GLU A 346 20.38 25.99 2.46
N PRO A 347 20.80 27.24 2.23
CA PRO A 347 19.90 28.38 2.41
C PRO A 347 18.68 28.15 1.52
N ASN A 348 17.57 27.77 2.15
CA ASN A 348 16.28 27.79 1.49
C ASN A 348 16.11 29.18 0.92
N THR A 349 16.02 29.33 -0.39
CA THR A 349 15.62 30.55 -1.10
C THR A 349 14.15 30.90 -0.84
N PHE A 350 13.61 30.56 0.33
CA PHE A 350 12.47 31.23 0.89
C PHE A 350 12.98 32.56 1.45
N THR A 351 13.02 33.55 0.56
CA THR A 351 12.96 34.93 1.00
C THR A 351 11.73 35.00 1.93
N GLU A 352 11.93 35.20 3.23
CA GLU A 352 10.85 35.67 4.08
C GLU A 352 10.25 36.86 3.34
N LEU A 353 9.04 36.72 2.85
CA LEU A 353 8.24 37.86 2.44
C LEU A 353 8.02 38.62 3.75
N GLU A 354 8.92 39.53 4.05
CA GLU A 354 8.68 40.57 5.06
C GLU A 354 7.27 41.04 4.77
N ALA A 355 6.41 40.87 5.77
CA ALA A 355 5.06 41.36 5.74
C ALA A 355 5.15 42.87 5.64
N SER A 356 5.35 43.39 4.43
CA SER A 356 5.17 44.79 4.11
C SER A 356 3.71 45.08 4.40
N GLY A 357 3.51 45.75 5.52
CA GLY A 357 2.19 46.07 6.07
C GLY A 357 1.37 46.98 5.18
N LYS A 358 0.86 46.42 4.08
CA LYS A 358 -0.30 46.98 3.37
C LYS A 358 -1.54 46.26 3.84
N ARG A 359 -2.19 46.82 4.84
CA ARG A 359 -3.58 46.51 5.16
C ARG A 359 -4.43 46.79 3.93
N ILE A 360 -4.90 45.70 3.29
CA ILE A 360 -5.98 45.77 2.32
C ILE A 360 -7.27 45.92 3.15
N GLY A 361 -7.67 47.17 3.45
CA GLY A 361 -8.97 47.49 4.01
C GLY A 361 -9.98 47.56 2.90
N PHE A 362 -11.02 46.73 2.92
CA PHE A 362 -12.25 47.00 2.20
C PHE A 362 -12.93 48.18 2.89
N SER A 363 -12.95 49.34 2.25
CA SER A 363 -13.83 50.43 2.65
C SER A 363 -15.24 50.13 2.14
N ARG A 364 -16.25 50.38 3.02
CA ARG A 364 -17.69 50.26 2.79
C ARG A 364 -18.17 51.09 1.63
#